data_34f6a661b89633a5602d537c1f96ee11
#
_entry.id   34f6a661b89633a5602d537c1f96ee11
#
_cell.length_a   1.000
_cell.length_b   1.000
_cell.length_c   1.000
_cell.angle_alpha   90.00
_cell.angle_beta   90.00
_cell.angle_gamma   90.00
#
_symmetry.space_group_name_H-M   'P 1'
#
loop_
_entity.id
_entity.type
_entity.pdbx_description
1 polymer ?
#
loop_
_entity_poly.entity_id
_entity_poly.type
_entity_poly.pdbx_seq_one_letter_code
_entity_poly.pdbx_strand_id
1 'polypeptide(L)'
;MRKFDTKVQHLKYKVLRETARLAWDDRLTENLLDIPKMIVPGNKPTMRCCVYKERAILGERVKLAMGGDKQNPNVIEVIEIACDECPMGGYEVTNACRGCLAHRCEDVCRFGAITFDDNHVAHIDKAKCKSCGACSKVCPYTAIINRRRPCESACKIKAISMNENMAAAIDNSKCIACGACVYQCPFGAISDKSYILDAIDVIKKSCGNTEYKVFAVVAPSISSQFTYARLGQVISGLKALGFH
;
A
#
# COMPACT_ATOMS: atom_id res chain seq x y z
N MET A 1 20.39 5.12 13.38
CA MET A 1 20.07 4.95 11.94
C MET A 1 18.76 4.20 11.82
N ARG A 2 17.76 4.68 11.06
CA ARG A 2 16.48 3.99 10.90
C ARG A 2 16.67 2.81 9.95
N LYS A 3 16.31 1.60 10.38
CA LYS A 3 16.34 0.40 9.51
C LYS A 3 15.23 0.39 8.46
N PHE A 4 14.16 1.16 8.67
CA PHE A 4 12.99 1.24 7.79
C PHE A 4 12.60 2.71 7.60
N ASP A 5 12.26 3.09 6.39
CA ASP A 5 11.85 4.47 6.08
C ASP A 5 10.47 4.78 6.65
N THR A 6 9.56 3.80 6.67
CA THR A 6 8.19 3.96 7.13
C THR A 6 7.76 2.86 8.11
N LYS A 7 6.73 3.18 8.92
CA LYS A 7 6.09 2.18 9.78
C LYS A 7 5.43 1.05 8.97
N VAL A 8 4.98 1.35 7.75
CA VAL A 8 4.36 0.36 6.84
C VAL A 8 5.40 -0.67 6.40
N GLN A 9 6.61 -0.24 6.03
CA GLN A 9 7.72 -1.14 5.69
C GLN A 9 8.13 -2.00 6.89
N HIS A 10 8.20 -1.41 8.08
CA HIS A 10 8.49 -2.16 9.30
C HIS A 10 7.41 -3.21 9.61
N LEU A 11 6.13 -2.88 9.38
CA LEU A 11 5.03 -3.82 9.55
C LEU A 11 5.13 -4.98 8.55
N LYS A 12 5.39 -4.68 7.28
CA LYS A 12 5.64 -5.69 6.25
C LYS A 12 6.78 -6.63 6.64
N TYR A 13 7.89 -6.07 7.13
CA TYR A 13 9.01 -6.87 7.63
C TYR A 13 8.60 -7.81 8.77
N LYS A 14 7.81 -7.32 9.75
CA LYS A 14 7.32 -8.17 10.85
C LYS A 14 6.50 -9.35 10.34
N VAL A 15 5.58 -9.09 9.38
CA VAL A 15 4.76 -10.14 8.79
C VAL A 15 5.64 -11.17 8.08
N LEU A 16 6.52 -10.74 7.19
CA LEU A 16 7.42 -11.62 6.46
C LEU A 16 8.33 -12.43 7.39
N ARG A 17 8.85 -11.81 8.46
CA ARG A 17 9.70 -12.46 9.43
C ARG A 17 8.97 -13.58 10.19
N GLU A 18 7.77 -13.32 10.71
CA GLU A 18 7.01 -14.33 11.45
C GLU A 18 6.53 -15.45 10.53
N THR A 19 6.10 -15.12 9.29
CA THR A 19 5.72 -16.12 8.28
C THR A 19 6.93 -17.00 7.93
N ALA A 20 8.09 -16.41 7.67
CA ALA A 20 9.30 -17.14 7.33
C ALA A 20 9.79 -18.02 8.49
N ARG A 21 9.78 -17.48 9.74
CA ARG A 21 10.20 -18.24 10.92
C ARG A 21 9.33 -19.48 11.13
N LEU A 22 8.01 -19.32 11.06
CA LEU A 22 7.09 -20.45 11.22
C LEU A 22 7.20 -21.46 10.07
N ALA A 23 7.45 -20.99 8.84
CA ALA A 23 7.69 -21.87 7.69
C ALA A 23 9.02 -22.64 7.83
N TRP A 24 10.05 -21.97 8.36
CA TRP A 24 11.35 -22.63 8.61
C TRP A 24 11.24 -23.75 9.64
N ASP A 25 10.40 -23.53 10.67
CA ASP A 25 10.15 -24.49 11.76
C ASP A 25 9.04 -25.53 11.42
N ASP A 26 8.52 -25.56 10.18
CA ASP A 26 7.40 -26.40 9.71
C ASP A 26 6.09 -26.25 10.52
N ARG A 27 5.91 -25.09 11.17
CA ARG A 27 4.78 -24.78 12.05
C ARG A 27 3.81 -23.74 11.49
N LEU A 28 3.99 -23.33 10.21
CA LEU A 28 3.21 -22.26 9.62
C LEU A 28 1.72 -22.58 9.58
N THR A 29 1.34 -23.77 9.15
CA THR A 29 -0.06 -24.17 8.99
C THR A 29 -0.82 -24.14 10.32
N GLU A 30 -0.19 -24.58 11.39
CA GLU A 30 -0.81 -24.62 12.72
C GLU A 30 -1.00 -23.22 13.34
N ASN A 31 -0.07 -22.30 13.06
CA ASN A 31 0.00 -20.99 13.70
C ASN A 31 -0.40 -19.82 12.78
N LEU A 32 -0.88 -20.11 11.59
CA LEU A 32 -1.18 -19.10 10.57
C LEU A 32 -2.10 -17.99 11.08
N LEU A 33 -3.19 -18.37 11.75
CA LEU A 33 -4.18 -17.45 12.28
C LEU A 33 -3.71 -16.66 13.51
N ASP A 34 -2.62 -17.09 14.14
CA ASP A 34 -2.07 -16.42 15.31
C ASP A 34 -1.03 -15.35 14.96
N ILE A 35 -0.48 -15.35 13.75
CA ILE A 35 0.50 -14.36 13.30
C ILE A 35 0.02 -12.90 13.57
N PRO A 36 -1.23 -12.51 13.25
CA PRO A 36 -1.72 -11.17 13.56
C PRO A 36 -1.67 -10.82 15.05
N LYS A 37 -1.94 -11.79 15.94
CA LYS A 37 -1.86 -11.61 17.40
C LYS A 37 -0.41 -11.55 17.88
N MET A 38 0.49 -12.30 17.27
CA MET A 38 1.94 -12.24 17.58
C MET A 38 2.52 -10.86 17.24
N ILE A 39 2.06 -10.23 16.15
CA ILE A 39 2.53 -8.91 15.71
C ILE A 39 1.92 -7.78 16.52
N VAL A 40 0.60 -7.86 16.82
CA VAL A 40 -0.15 -6.91 17.63
C VAL A 40 -0.77 -7.64 18.82
N PRO A 41 0.01 -7.85 19.89
CA PRO A 41 -0.48 -8.48 21.11
C PRO A 41 -1.40 -7.51 21.90
N GLY A 42 -2.27 -8.09 22.73
CA GLY A 42 -3.14 -7.30 23.61
C GLY A 42 -4.36 -6.69 22.90
N ASN A 43 -5.04 -5.77 23.58
CA ASN A 43 -6.35 -5.26 23.17
C ASN A 43 -6.32 -3.85 22.58
N LYS A 44 -5.14 -3.20 22.55
CA LYS A 44 -4.99 -1.84 22.00
C LYS A 44 -4.44 -1.90 20.59
N PRO A 45 -5.04 -1.16 19.63
CA PRO A 45 -4.50 -1.02 18.29
C PRO A 45 -3.22 -0.18 18.31
N THR A 46 -2.36 -0.38 17.31
CA THR A 46 -1.10 0.38 17.17
C THR A 46 -1.15 1.39 16.02
N MET A 47 -1.91 1.08 14.96
CA MET A 47 -1.95 1.89 13.73
C MET A 47 -3.34 2.02 13.10
N ARG A 48 -4.38 1.42 13.68
CA ARG A 48 -5.75 1.45 13.16
C ARG A 48 -6.76 1.85 14.23
N CYS A 49 -8.00 2.08 13.82
CA CYS A 49 -9.09 2.48 14.73
C CYS A 49 -9.37 1.47 15.85
N CYS A 50 -9.19 0.17 15.56
CA CYS A 50 -9.36 -0.90 16.55
C CYS A 50 -8.45 -2.09 16.26
N VAL A 51 -8.20 -2.90 17.28
CA VAL A 51 -7.33 -4.08 17.21
C VAL A 51 -7.88 -5.17 16.26
N TYR A 52 -9.20 -5.28 16.13
CA TYR A 52 -9.84 -6.27 15.26
C TYR A 52 -9.58 -5.96 13.79
N LYS A 53 -9.79 -4.70 13.38
CA LYS A 53 -9.50 -4.24 12.02
C LYS A 53 -8.00 -4.34 11.72
N GLU A 54 -7.15 -3.98 12.67
CA GLU A 54 -5.70 -4.08 12.50
C GLU A 54 -5.27 -5.52 12.28
N ARG A 55 -5.79 -6.46 13.07
CA ARG A 55 -5.50 -7.90 12.90
C ARG A 55 -6.09 -8.48 11.62
N ALA A 56 -7.28 -8.06 11.19
CA ALA A 56 -7.85 -8.46 9.92
C ALA A 56 -6.96 -8.04 8.74
N ILE A 57 -6.48 -6.77 8.74
CA ILE A 57 -5.54 -6.29 7.73
C ILE A 57 -4.20 -7.06 7.79
N LEU A 58 -3.72 -7.42 8.98
CA LEU A 58 -2.54 -8.25 9.13
C LEU A 58 -2.75 -9.65 8.55
N GLY A 59 -3.94 -10.26 8.71
CA GLY A 59 -4.31 -11.51 8.08
C GLY A 59 -4.21 -11.44 6.55
N GLU A 60 -4.72 -10.37 5.93
CA GLU A 60 -4.56 -10.16 4.48
C GLU A 60 -3.08 -9.99 4.08
N ARG A 61 -2.26 -9.31 4.91
CA ARG A 61 -0.81 -9.23 4.65
C ARG A 61 -0.11 -10.58 4.75
N VAL A 62 -0.56 -11.45 5.66
CA VAL A 62 -0.04 -12.82 5.75
C VAL A 62 -0.36 -13.61 4.48
N LYS A 63 -1.57 -13.47 3.91
CA LYS A 63 -1.90 -14.05 2.60
C LYS A 63 -0.93 -13.58 1.51
N LEU A 64 -0.62 -12.28 1.46
CA LEU A 64 0.37 -11.74 0.51
C LEU A 64 1.78 -12.28 0.77
N ALA A 65 2.16 -12.47 2.03
CA ALA A 65 3.43 -13.10 2.40
C ALA A 65 3.52 -14.57 1.96
N MET A 66 2.38 -15.22 1.78
CA MET A 66 2.25 -16.61 1.32
C MET A 66 2.05 -16.75 -0.21
N GLY A 67 2.21 -15.67 -0.97
CA GLY A 67 2.08 -15.68 -2.42
C GLY A 67 0.83 -14.97 -2.96
N GLY A 68 -0.06 -14.46 -2.10
CA GLY A 68 -1.24 -13.69 -2.51
C GLY A 68 -2.25 -14.50 -3.32
N ASP A 69 -2.98 -13.81 -4.19
CA ASP A 69 -3.91 -14.44 -5.13
C ASP A 69 -3.14 -15.06 -6.30
N LYS A 70 -3.25 -16.38 -6.44
CA LYS A 70 -2.61 -17.14 -7.53
C LYS A 70 -3.22 -16.84 -8.89
N GLN A 71 -4.48 -16.39 -8.96
CA GLN A 71 -5.14 -16.04 -10.21
C GLN A 71 -4.73 -14.66 -10.73
N ASN A 72 -4.25 -13.79 -9.85
CA ASN A 72 -3.75 -12.49 -10.23
C ASN A 72 -2.32 -12.62 -10.82
N PRO A 73 -2.10 -12.32 -12.11
CA PRO A 73 -0.77 -12.40 -12.72
C PRO A 73 0.21 -11.34 -12.21
N ASN A 74 -0.30 -10.26 -11.59
CA ASN A 74 0.51 -9.17 -11.08
C ASN A 74 1.10 -9.51 -9.71
N VAL A 75 2.31 -9.02 -9.46
CA VAL A 75 2.96 -9.13 -8.14
C VAL A 75 2.42 -8.11 -7.14
N ILE A 76 1.68 -7.08 -7.60
CA ILE A 76 1.12 -6.02 -6.75
C ILE A 76 -0.36 -6.27 -6.55
N GLU A 77 -0.78 -6.26 -5.29
CA GLU A 77 -2.17 -6.46 -4.89
C GLU A 77 -2.67 -5.36 -3.96
N VAL A 78 -3.99 -5.23 -3.88
CA VAL A 78 -4.68 -4.28 -3.02
C VAL A 78 -5.36 -5.01 -1.88
N ILE A 79 -5.07 -4.59 -0.66
CA ILE A 79 -5.79 -5.01 0.55
C ILE A 79 -6.97 -4.05 0.72
N GLU A 80 -8.15 -4.41 0.22
CA GLU A 80 -9.30 -3.52 0.16
C GLU A 80 -9.70 -2.98 1.53
N ILE A 81 -9.75 -3.83 2.56
CA ILE A 81 -10.09 -3.43 3.93
C ILE A 81 -9.11 -2.42 4.56
N ALA A 82 -7.93 -2.24 3.94
CA ALA A 82 -6.94 -1.24 4.37
C ALA A 82 -7.01 0.04 3.52
N CYS A 83 -7.82 0.07 2.46
CA CYS A 83 -7.91 1.17 1.51
C CYS A 83 -9.03 2.18 1.84
N ASP A 84 -9.73 2.01 2.92
CA ASP A 84 -10.93 2.74 3.32
C ASP A 84 -10.66 4.11 3.97
N GLU A 85 -9.46 4.36 4.46
CA GLU A 85 -9.11 5.62 5.15
C GLU A 85 -8.60 6.72 4.22
N CYS A 86 -8.44 6.43 2.93
CA CYS A 86 -8.12 7.45 1.95
C CYS A 86 -9.33 8.31 1.63
N PRO A 87 -9.16 9.64 1.50
CA PRO A 87 -10.26 10.50 1.08
C PRO A 87 -10.76 10.10 -0.31
N MET A 88 -12.05 10.32 -0.54
CA MET A 88 -12.59 10.25 -1.90
C MET A 88 -11.85 11.28 -2.76
N GLY A 89 -11.27 10.85 -3.86
CA GLY A 89 -10.53 11.74 -4.78
C GLY A 89 -11.42 12.83 -5.39
N GLY A 90 -10.82 13.68 -6.21
CA GLY A 90 -11.50 14.73 -6.94
C GLY A 90 -11.39 16.11 -6.29
N TYR A 91 -12.18 17.07 -6.79
CA TYR A 91 -12.14 18.44 -6.30
C TYR A 91 -12.85 18.55 -4.94
N GLU A 92 -12.25 19.31 -4.04
CA GLU A 92 -12.81 19.65 -2.74
C GLU A 92 -12.54 21.12 -2.41
N VAL A 93 -13.41 21.71 -1.60
CA VAL A 93 -13.21 23.05 -1.06
C VAL A 93 -12.46 22.94 0.25
N THR A 94 -11.42 23.73 0.39
CA THR A 94 -10.62 23.81 1.63
C THR A 94 -11.11 24.96 2.53
N ASN A 95 -10.58 25.00 3.74
CA ASN A 95 -10.82 26.10 4.69
C ASN A 95 -10.29 27.48 4.22
N ALA A 96 -9.62 27.53 3.07
CA ALA A 96 -9.23 28.78 2.41
C ALA A 96 -10.42 29.46 1.70
N CYS A 97 -11.58 28.82 1.60
CA CYS A 97 -12.79 29.43 1.06
C CYS A 97 -13.21 30.63 1.92
N ARG A 98 -13.45 31.77 1.27
CA ARG A 98 -13.79 33.02 1.97
C ARG A 98 -15.27 33.40 1.78
N GLY A 99 -16.10 32.53 1.19
CA GLY A 99 -17.51 32.86 0.93
C GLY A 99 -17.69 34.13 0.11
N CYS A 100 -16.93 34.26 -0.98
CA CYS A 100 -16.92 35.50 -1.76
C CYS A 100 -18.26 35.72 -2.49
N LEU A 101 -18.76 36.96 -2.52
CA LEU A 101 -20.04 37.32 -3.13
C LEU A 101 -20.11 37.07 -4.64
N ALA A 102 -18.98 36.95 -5.30
CA ALA A 102 -18.92 36.78 -6.75
C ALA A 102 -19.29 35.36 -7.20
N HIS A 103 -19.33 34.37 -6.32
CA HIS A 103 -19.71 32.96 -6.55
C HIS A 103 -19.21 32.34 -7.88
N ARG A 104 -18.08 32.80 -8.42
CA ARG A 104 -17.56 32.38 -9.74
C ARG A 104 -17.44 30.87 -9.88
N CYS A 105 -17.19 30.15 -8.78
CA CYS A 105 -17.07 28.69 -8.77
C CYS A 105 -18.43 28.03 -9.05
N GLU A 106 -19.54 28.60 -8.56
CA GLU A 106 -20.89 28.15 -8.82
C GLU A 106 -21.29 28.46 -10.28
N ASP A 107 -21.08 29.72 -10.74
CA ASP A 107 -21.44 30.15 -12.08
C ASP A 107 -20.77 29.31 -13.18
N VAL A 108 -19.52 28.89 -12.98
CA VAL A 108 -18.81 28.11 -13.97
C VAL A 108 -19.19 26.61 -13.92
N CYS A 109 -19.92 26.19 -12.89
CA CYS A 109 -20.25 24.78 -12.70
C CYS A 109 -21.46 24.33 -13.52
N ARG A 110 -21.23 23.86 -14.74
CA ARG A 110 -22.29 23.34 -15.65
C ARG A 110 -23.14 22.19 -15.08
N PHE A 111 -22.68 21.56 -14.00
CA PHE A 111 -23.33 20.40 -13.39
C PHE A 111 -24.13 20.75 -12.13
N GLY A 112 -24.15 22.04 -11.73
CA GLY A 112 -24.81 22.47 -10.50
C GLY A 112 -24.33 21.72 -9.26
N ALA A 113 -23.03 21.41 -9.22
CA ALA A 113 -22.44 20.60 -8.15
C ALA A 113 -21.89 21.46 -6.99
N ILE A 114 -22.02 22.79 -7.04
CA ILE A 114 -21.54 23.69 -6.00
C ILE A 114 -22.74 24.34 -5.30
N THR A 115 -22.72 24.27 -4.00
CA THR A 115 -23.70 24.92 -3.11
C THR A 115 -22.95 25.65 -2.00
N PHE A 116 -23.65 26.52 -1.30
CA PHE A 116 -23.09 27.28 -0.16
C PHE A 116 -23.88 26.95 1.10
N ASP A 117 -23.19 26.91 2.22
CA ASP A 117 -23.79 26.79 3.54
C ASP A 117 -24.20 28.15 4.12
N ASP A 118 -24.76 28.15 5.33
CA ASP A 118 -25.19 29.37 6.04
C ASP A 118 -24.03 30.33 6.37
N ASN A 119 -22.79 29.83 6.34
CA ASN A 119 -21.58 30.62 6.52
C ASN A 119 -20.99 31.09 5.18
N HIS A 120 -21.73 30.94 4.08
CA HIS A 120 -21.32 31.24 2.70
C HIS A 120 -20.09 30.44 2.22
N VAL A 121 -19.75 29.30 2.89
CA VAL A 121 -18.66 28.43 2.44
C VAL A 121 -19.17 27.52 1.33
N ALA A 122 -18.41 27.45 0.25
CA ALA A 122 -18.75 26.57 -0.89
C ALA A 122 -18.56 25.10 -0.54
N HIS A 123 -19.47 24.24 -1.02
CA HIS A 123 -19.41 22.80 -0.93
C HIS A 123 -19.56 22.17 -2.31
N ILE A 124 -18.88 21.04 -2.54
CA ILE A 124 -18.98 20.31 -3.80
C ILE A 124 -19.72 18.99 -3.57
N ASP A 125 -20.89 18.87 -4.20
CA ASP A 125 -21.63 17.62 -4.27
C ASP A 125 -20.88 16.63 -5.15
N LYS A 126 -20.32 15.59 -4.52
CA LYS A 126 -19.52 14.57 -5.21
C LYS A 126 -20.33 13.70 -6.19
N ALA A 127 -21.63 13.56 -5.98
CA ALA A 127 -22.50 12.78 -6.86
C ALA A 127 -22.71 13.51 -8.21
N LYS A 128 -22.81 14.84 -8.17
CA LYS A 128 -22.98 15.69 -9.36
C LYS A 128 -21.65 16.06 -10.02
N CYS A 129 -20.57 16.11 -9.25
CA CYS A 129 -19.28 16.61 -9.71
C CYS A 129 -18.63 15.67 -10.74
N LYS A 130 -18.33 16.16 -11.93
CA LYS A 130 -17.61 15.44 -13.00
C LYS A 130 -16.11 15.67 -13.00
N SER A 131 -15.56 16.25 -11.93
CA SER A 131 -14.12 16.52 -11.78
C SER A 131 -13.46 17.28 -12.94
N CYS A 132 -14.20 18.19 -13.61
CA CYS A 132 -13.71 18.93 -14.77
C CYS A 132 -12.70 20.05 -14.42
N GLY A 133 -12.67 20.49 -13.16
CA GLY A 133 -11.72 21.50 -12.67
C GLY A 133 -12.02 22.95 -13.01
N ALA A 134 -13.15 23.26 -13.64
CA ALA A 134 -13.50 24.63 -13.99
C ALA A 134 -13.56 25.54 -12.76
N CYS A 135 -14.19 25.09 -11.67
CA CYS A 135 -14.31 25.84 -10.42
C CYS A 135 -12.96 26.16 -9.76
N SER A 136 -12.00 25.23 -9.83
CA SER A 136 -10.65 25.45 -9.29
C SER A 136 -9.90 26.56 -10.04
N LYS A 137 -10.09 26.66 -11.35
CA LYS A 137 -9.41 27.65 -12.20
C LYS A 137 -9.88 29.08 -11.96
N VAL A 138 -11.15 29.27 -11.56
CA VAL A 138 -11.75 30.58 -11.37
C VAL A 138 -11.72 31.05 -9.92
N CYS A 139 -11.35 30.21 -8.98
CA CYS A 139 -11.28 30.57 -7.57
C CYS A 139 -10.08 31.50 -7.30
N PRO A 140 -10.29 32.77 -6.90
CA PRO A 140 -9.19 33.71 -6.68
C PRO A 140 -8.35 33.37 -5.45
N TYR A 141 -8.89 32.56 -4.53
CA TYR A 141 -8.23 32.14 -3.31
C TYR A 141 -7.58 30.76 -3.41
N THR A 142 -7.62 30.13 -4.60
CA THR A 142 -7.14 28.74 -4.78
C THR A 142 -7.70 27.75 -3.74
N ALA A 143 -8.90 28.05 -3.23
CA ALA A 143 -9.55 27.28 -2.18
C ALA A 143 -10.09 25.93 -2.66
N ILE A 144 -10.20 25.73 -3.97
CA ILE A 144 -10.71 24.49 -4.58
C ILE A 144 -9.54 23.73 -5.17
N ILE A 145 -9.22 22.59 -4.57
CA ILE A 145 -8.08 21.76 -4.94
C ILE A 145 -8.53 20.40 -5.46
N ASN A 146 -7.73 19.82 -6.37
CA ASN A 146 -7.93 18.44 -6.79
C ASN A 146 -7.10 17.51 -5.92
N ARG A 147 -7.76 16.80 -5.03
CA ARG A 147 -7.11 15.84 -4.14
C ARG A 147 -7.11 14.45 -4.78
N ARG A 148 -6.00 14.06 -5.34
CA ARG A 148 -5.80 12.70 -5.83
C ARG A 148 -5.21 11.81 -4.74
N ARG A 149 -5.55 10.54 -4.78
CA ARG A 149 -4.91 9.58 -3.89
C ARG A 149 -3.44 9.41 -4.24
N PRO A 150 -2.55 9.19 -3.26
CA PRO A 150 -1.12 9.05 -3.52
C PRO A 150 -0.78 7.95 -4.53
N CYS A 151 -1.50 6.82 -4.50
CA CYS A 151 -1.32 5.71 -5.44
C CYS A 151 -1.67 6.09 -6.90
N GLU A 152 -2.76 6.85 -7.11
CA GLU A 152 -3.15 7.34 -8.44
C GLU A 152 -2.12 8.34 -8.97
N SER A 153 -1.69 9.27 -8.09
CA SER A 153 -0.69 10.29 -8.46
C SER A 153 0.67 9.67 -8.80
N ALA A 154 1.05 8.60 -8.12
CA ALA A 154 2.31 7.88 -8.33
C ALA A 154 2.31 7.02 -9.60
N CYS A 155 1.13 6.62 -10.09
CA CYS A 155 1.03 5.75 -11.26
C CYS A 155 1.17 6.54 -12.55
N LYS A 156 2.38 6.56 -13.12
CA LYS A 156 2.68 7.28 -14.38
C LYS A 156 1.90 6.75 -15.57
N ILE A 157 1.63 5.46 -15.60
CA ILE A 157 0.88 4.78 -16.68
C ILE A 157 -0.63 4.76 -16.44
N LYS A 158 -1.11 5.37 -15.34
CA LYS A 158 -2.54 5.47 -14.99
C LYS A 158 -3.27 4.12 -14.95
N ALA A 159 -2.61 3.09 -14.43
CA ALA A 159 -3.17 1.76 -14.24
C ALA A 159 -4.00 1.63 -12.95
N ILE A 160 -4.16 2.69 -12.17
CA ILE A 160 -4.92 2.68 -10.90
C ILE A 160 -6.17 3.52 -11.06
N SER A 161 -7.29 2.90 -10.74
CA SER A 161 -8.62 3.52 -10.61
C SER A 161 -9.24 3.15 -9.25
N MET A 162 -10.42 3.66 -8.98
CA MET A 162 -11.20 3.24 -7.81
C MET A 162 -12.34 2.33 -8.26
N ASN A 163 -12.57 1.27 -7.48
CA ASN A 163 -13.72 0.39 -7.66
C ASN A 163 -14.99 0.99 -7.02
N GLU A 164 -16.11 0.28 -7.11
CA GLU A 164 -17.41 0.68 -6.55
C GLU A 164 -17.37 0.90 -5.03
N ASN A 165 -16.51 0.16 -4.33
CA ASN A 165 -16.28 0.28 -2.89
C ASN A 165 -15.28 1.39 -2.53
N MET A 166 -14.90 2.23 -3.49
CA MET A 166 -13.90 3.27 -3.32
C MET A 166 -12.51 2.74 -2.89
N ALA A 167 -12.24 1.46 -3.07
CA ALA A 167 -10.91 0.89 -2.95
C ALA A 167 -10.12 1.04 -4.25
N ALA A 168 -8.79 1.06 -4.17
CA ALA A 168 -7.95 1.10 -5.35
C ALA A 168 -8.07 -0.22 -6.13
N ALA A 169 -8.22 -0.11 -7.45
CA ALA A 169 -8.19 -1.23 -8.39
C ALA A 169 -7.05 -1.05 -9.37
N ILE A 170 -6.33 -2.11 -9.66
CA ILE A 170 -5.18 -2.12 -10.57
C ILE A 170 -5.56 -2.80 -11.87
N ASP A 171 -5.45 -2.07 -12.97
CA ASP A 171 -5.59 -2.63 -14.32
C ASP A 171 -4.32 -3.40 -14.68
N ASN A 172 -4.38 -4.73 -14.57
CA ASN A 172 -3.25 -5.62 -14.82
C ASN A 172 -2.78 -5.60 -16.27
N SER A 173 -3.63 -5.19 -17.23
CA SER A 173 -3.23 -5.05 -18.63
C SER A 173 -2.29 -3.88 -18.86
N LYS A 174 -2.32 -2.87 -17.99
CA LYS A 174 -1.45 -1.68 -18.05
C LYS A 174 -0.32 -1.71 -17.04
N CYS A 175 -0.50 -2.40 -15.91
CA CYS A 175 0.45 -2.35 -14.81
C CYS A 175 1.78 -3.01 -15.16
N ILE A 176 2.88 -2.27 -15.02
CA ILE A 176 4.26 -2.74 -15.24
C ILE A 176 4.96 -3.17 -13.93
N ALA A 177 4.24 -3.35 -12.85
CA ALA A 177 4.75 -3.79 -11.55
C ALA A 177 5.92 -2.96 -10.99
N CYS A 178 6.00 -1.65 -11.29
CA CYS A 178 7.11 -0.78 -10.88
C CYS A 178 7.17 -0.47 -9.37
N GLY A 179 6.13 -0.78 -8.59
CA GLY A 179 6.08 -0.59 -7.14
C GLY A 179 5.85 0.85 -6.63
N ALA A 180 5.75 1.85 -7.50
CA ALA A 180 5.59 3.25 -7.08
C ALA A 180 4.35 3.46 -6.19
N CYS A 181 3.24 2.80 -6.50
CA CYS A 181 2.01 2.85 -5.71
C CYS A 181 2.15 2.17 -4.33
N VAL A 182 2.94 1.11 -4.23
CA VAL A 182 3.25 0.42 -2.97
C VAL A 182 4.01 1.36 -2.04
N TYR A 183 5.02 2.04 -2.56
CA TYR A 183 5.84 2.97 -1.79
C TYR A 183 5.06 4.19 -1.31
N GLN A 184 4.19 4.74 -2.17
CA GLN A 184 3.42 5.95 -1.87
C GLN A 184 2.16 5.72 -1.04
N CYS A 185 1.72 4.48 -0.84
CA CYS A 185 0.51 4.22 -0.06
C CYS A 185 0.74 4.43 1.44
N PRO A 186 0.17 5.49 2.06
CA PRO A 186 0.42 5.80 3.46
C PRO A 186 -0.18 4.78 4.42
N PHE A 187 -1.21 4.07 3.98
CA PHE A 187 -1.89 3.02 4.75
C PHE A 187 -1.35 1.62 4.47
N GLY A 188 -0.44 1.50 3.49
CA GLY A 188 0.07 0.22 3.05
C GLY A 188 -1.00 -0.72 2.51
N ALA A 189 -2.10 -0.18 1.99
CA ALA A 189 -3.17 -0.96 1.38
C ALA A 189 -2.72 -1.64 0.08
N ILE A 190 -1.77 -1.04 -0.63
CA ILE A 190 -1.16 -1.64 -1.82
C ILE A 190 0.16 -2.27 -1.41
N SER A 191 0.34 -3.54 -1.70
CA SER A 191 1.54 -4.31 -1.34
C SER A 191 1.89 -5.31 -2.44
N ASP A 192 3.12 -5.76 -2.41
CA ASP A 192 3.60 -6.82 -3.29
C ASP A 192 3.45 -8.19 -2.62
N LYS A 193 3.23 -9.22 -3.43
CA LYS A 193 3.30 -10.62 -3.03
C LYS A 193 4.72 -11.00 -2.68
N SER A 194 4.88 -12.02 -1.84
CA SER A 194 6.16 -12.61 -1.51
C SER A 194 6.20 -14.07 -1.95
N TYR A 195 7.33 -14.49 -2.45
CA TYR A 195 7.64 -15.88 -2.77
C TYR A 195 8.62 -16.48 -1.75
N ILE A 196 8.61 -15.95 -0.52
CA ILE A 196 9.54 -16.37 0.53
C ILE A 196 9.34 -17.82 0.93
N LEU A 197 8.11 -18.33 0.86
CA LEU A 197 7.82 -19.74 1.16
C LEU A 197 8.44 -20.69 0.13
N ASP A 198 8.32 -20.35 -1.16
CA ASP A 198 8.92 -21.11 -2.24
C ASP A 198 10.46 -21.13 -2.10
N ALA A 199 11.05 -19.98 -1.74
CA ALA A 199 12.49 -19.90 -1.50
C ALA A 199 12.92 -20.77 -0.31
N ILE A 200 12.17 -20.77 0.80
CA ILE A 200 12.45 -21.61 1.96
C ILE A 200 12.34 -23.09 1.59
N ASP A 201 11.31 -23.48 0.84
CA ASP A 201 11.11 -24.86 0.40
C ASP A 201 12.28 -25.34 -0.47
N VAL A 202 12.70 -24.53 -1.44
CA VAL A 202 13.87 -24.83 -2.29
C VAL A 202 15.13 -24.97 -1.47
N ILE A 203 15.40 -24.09 -0.50
CA ILE A 203 16.58 -24.17 0.36
C ILE A 203 16.54 -25.43 1.22
N LYS A 204 15.40 -25.74 1.84
CA LYS A 204 15.24 -26.95 2.67
C LYS A 204 15.46 -28.23 1.88
N LYS A 205 14.84 -28.33 0.69
CA LYS A 205 14.98 -29.49 -0.20
C LYS A 205 16.40 -29.70 -0.74
N SER A 206 17.23 -28.67 -0.76
CA SER A 206 18.62 -28.78 -1.18
C SER A 206 19.50 -29.56 -0.18
N CYS A 207 18.99 -29.83 1.03
CA CYS A 207 19.71 -30.52 2.12
C CYS A 207 21.11 -29.91 2.35
N GLY A 208 21.20 -28.60 2.50
CA GLY A 208 22.49 -27.92 2.66
C GLY A 208 23.35 -27.91 1.40
N ASN A 209 22.75 -27.85 0.22
CA ASN A 209 23.40 -27.89 -1.10
C ASN A 209 24.05 -29.25 -1.45
N THR A 210 23.60 -30.33 -0.83
CA THR A 210 24.08 -31.68 -1.16
C THR A 210 23.31 -32.30 -2.33
N GLU A 211 21.98 -32.15 -2.34
CA GLU A 211 21.13 -32.66 -3.42
C GLU A 211 21.27 -31.80 -4.70
N TYR A 212 21.23 -30.50 -4.53
CA TYR A 212 21.47 -29.50 -5.57
C TYR A 212 21.93 -28.17 -4.95
N LYS A 213 22.62 -27.35 -5.73
CA LYS A 213 23.12 -26.06 -5.29
C LYS A 213 22.07 -24.95 -5.52
N VAL A 214 21.81 -24.17 -4.50
CA VAL A 214 20.88 -23.04 -4.55
C VAL A 214 21.66 -21.74 -4.67
N PHE A 215 21.46 -21.01 -5.75
CA PHE A 215 22.11 -19.71 -6.01
C PHE A 215 21.09 -18.57 -5.90
N ALA A 216 21.51 -17.44 -5.33
CA ALA A 216 20.73 -16.22 -5.32
C ALA A 216 21.21 -15.28 -6.41
N VAL A 217 20.31 -14.88 -7.32
CA VAL A 217 20.54 -13.76 -8.23
C VAL A 217 20.06 -12.48 -7.57
N VAL A 218 20.99 -11.58 -7.30
CA VAL A 218 20.73 -10.38 -6.49
C VAL A 218 20.85 -9.13 -7.34
N ALA A 219 19.81 -8.30 -7.36
CA ALA A 219 19.84 -7.02 -8.04
C ALA A 219 20.82 -6.04 -7.40
N PRO A 220 21.50 -5.16 -8.16
CA PRO A 220 22.43 -4.16 -7.62
C PRO A 220 21.82 -3.24 -6.56
N SER A 221 20.51 -3.02 -6.59
CA SER A 221 19.74 -2.24 -5.62
C SER A 221 19.78 -2.77 -4.18
N ILE A 222 20.26 -4.02 -3.97
CA ILE A 222 20.41 -4.58 -2.62
C ILE A 222 21.36 -3.73 -1.76
N SER A 223 22.35 -3.10 -2.36
CA SER A 223 23.29 -2.22 -1.66
C SER A 223 22.63 -1.00 -1.03
N SER A 224 21.56 -0.49 -1.65
CA SER A 224 20.79 0.64 -1.12
C SER A 224 19.79 0.22 -0.03
N GLN A 225 19.41 -1.05 0.03
CA GLN A 225 18.47 -1.55 1.05
C GLN A 225 19.17 -1.89 2.37
N PHE A 226 20.40 -2.35 2.32
CA PHE A 226 21.20 -2.70 3.50
C PHE A 226 22.25 -1.63 3.81
N THR A 227 21.85 -0.36 3.91
CA THR A 227 22.74 0.78 4.16
C THR A 227 23.53 0.68 5.48
N TYR A 228 23.10 -0.19 6.39
CA TYR A 228 23.75 -0.46 7.68
C TYR A 228 24.70 -1.67 7.64
N ALA A 229 24.82 -2.35 6.51
CA ALA A 229 25.67 -3.52 6.33
C ALA A 229 26.59 -3.34 5.12
N ARG A 230 27.79 -3.91 5.19
CA ARG A 230 28.70 -4.00 4.04
C ARG A 230 28.23 -5.13 3.12
N LEU A 231 28.50 -5.01 1.82
CA LEU A 231 28.10 -6.02 0.84
C LEU A 231 28.56 -7.44 1.21
N GLY A 232 29.80 -7.57 1.72
CA GLY A 232 30.32 -8.86 2.20
C GLY A 232 29.51 -9.45 3.36
N GLN A 233 28.95 -8.63 4.25
CA GLN A 233 28.06 -9.10 5.33
C GLN A 233 26.73 -9.60 4.78
N VAL A 234 26.19 -8.94 3.73
CA VAL A 234 24.96 -9.38 3.05
C VAL A 234 25.18 -10.74 2.39
N ILE A 235 26.31 -10.91 1.69
CA ILE A 235 26.69 -12.20 1.07
C ILE A 235 26.84 -13.27 2.12
N SER A 236 27.53 -13.00 3.23
CA SER A 236 27.67 -13.96 4.33
C SER A 236 26.31 -14.31 4.95
N GLY A 237 25.40 -13.36 5.05
CA GLY A 237 24.03 -13.60 5.49
C GLY A 237 23.26 -14.53 4.56
N LEU A 238 23.37 -14.35 3.23
CA LEU A 238 22.76 -15.24 2.25
C LEU A 238 23.33 -16.67 2.35
N LYS A 239 24.65 -16.81 2.49
CA LYS A 239 25.29 -18.13 2.72
C LYS A 239 24.82 -18.77 4.01
N ALA A 240 24.68 -18.01 5.09
CA ALA A 240 24.14 -18.52 6.36
C ALA A 240 22.68 -18.97 6.27
N LEU A 241 21.91 -18.43 5.32
CA LEU A 241 20.54 -18.89 5.02
C LEU A 241 20.50 -20.19 4.19
N GLY A 242 21.63 -20.66 3.66
CA GLY A 242 21.71 -21.89 2.90
C GLY A 242 21.91 -21.72 1.39
N PHE A 243 22.13 -20.50 0.90
CA PHE A 243 22.58 -20.30 -0.48
C PHE A 243 24.05 -20.70 -0.64
N HIS A 244 24.41 -21.23 -1.83
CA HIS A 244 25.76 -21.71 -2.13
C HIS A 244 26.78 -20.58 -2.27
#